data_fc91c4d1dddd3c2d9e47afb7ea8886ed
#
_entry.id   fc91c4d1dddd3c2d9e47afb7ea8886ed
#
_cell.length_a   1.000
_cell.length_b   1.000
_cell.length_c   1.000
_cell.angle_alpha   90.00
_cell.angle_beta   90.00
_cell.angle_gamma   90.00
#
_symmetry.space_group_name_H-M   'P 1'
#
loop_
_entity.id
_entity.type
_entity.pdbx_description
1 polymer ?
#
loop_
_entity_poly.entity_id
_entity_poly.type
_entity_poly.pdbx_seq_one_letter_code
_entity_poly.pdbx_strand_id
1 'polypeptide(L)'
;MKQDKKYIILNWKMNFTVSESIEFSNNIIKTLSGFKNKNIEIIICPTYMSLPYCYQILSSFVKLGAQNISHTDDVNGSFTGEISAKMISDYAEYVILGHSERRNHLNEKNSDINKKRLFSIQNEINPIICVGEDTNVRNSDKHIDFLKGQLKESITSDYKNKIVAYEPVWAIGTGKNCDLDKVIEISNLTKSLFAEDTAFIYGGSVNKDNIKDYLSSDSIDAVSYTHLRAHETNGY
;
A
#
# COMPACT_ATOMS: atom_id res chain seq x y z
N MET A 1 23.20 8.48 -4.65
CA MET A 1 23.11 7.02 -4.90
C MET A 1 21.68 6.63 -4.59
N LYS A 2 20.93 6.08 -5.58
CA LYS A 2 19.59 5.55 -5.39
C LYS A 2 19.72 4.42 -4.36
N GLN A 3 19.02 4.52 -3.25
CA GLN A 3 18.96 3.41 -2.29
C GLN A 3 18.12 2.33 -3.00
N ASP A 4 18.72 1.21 -3.38
CA ASP A 4 18.03 0.06 -4.01
C ASP A 4 17.11 -0.67 -3.02
N LYS A 5 16.31 0.12 -2.31
CA LYS A 5 15.37 -0.40 -1.32
C LYS A 5 14.12 -0.90 -2.01
N LYS A 6 13.84 -2.18 -1.88
CA LYS A 6 12.61 -2.82 -2.34
C LYS A 6 11.62 -2.95 -1.17
N TYR A 7 10.33 -2.97 -1.49
CA TYR A 7 9.28 -3.12 -0.47
C TYR A 7 8.41 -4.34 -0.76
N ILE A 8 7.94 -4.99 0.29
CA ILE A 8 6.88 -6.00 0.23
C ILE A 8 5.78 -5.53 1.16
N ILE A 9 4.60 -5.21 0.61
CA ILE A 9 3.46 -4.70 1.38
C ILE A 9 2.40 -5.78 1.49
N LEU A 10 2.02 -6.10 2.72
CA LEU A 10 1.01 -7.10 3.06
C LEU A 10 -0.24 -6.39 3.57
N ASN A 11 -1.16 -6.06 2.67
CA ASN A 11 -2.45 -5.50 3.02
C ASN A 11 -3.42 -6.63 3.43
N TRP A 12 -3.72 -6.71 4.72
CA TRP A 12 -4.63 -7.75 5.23
C TRP A 12 -6.09 -7.48 4.89
N LYS A 13 -6.41 -6.29 4.44
CA LYS A 13 -7.80 -5.87 4.13
C LYS A 13 -8.74 -6.15 5.32
N MET A 14 -9.97 -6.53 5.06
CA MET A 14 -10.96 -6.89 6.09
C MET A 14 -10.88 -8.40 6.41
N ASN A 15 -9.67 -8.88 6.69
CA ASN A 15 -9.45 -10.26 7.12
C ASN A 15 -8.89 -10.28 8.53
N PHE A 16 -9.01 -11.40 9.19
CA PHE A 16 -8.54 -11.69 10.54
C PHE A 16 -9.25 -10.90 11.66
N THR A 17 -9.76 -11.65 12.60
CA THR A 17 -10.11 -11.15 13.95
C THR A 17 -8.82 -10.79 14.70
N VAL A 18 -8.94 -10.15 15.87
CA VAL A 18 -7.78 -9.85 16.72
C VAL A 18 -7.03 -11.12 17.10
N SER A 19 -7.77 -12.19 17.49
CA SER A 19 -7.16 -13.46 17.89
C SER A 19 -6.40 -14.13 16.75
N GLU A 20 -6.99 -14.19 15.55
CA GLU A 20 -6.33 -14.71 14.35
C GLU A 20 -5.13 -13.87 13.94
N SER A 21 -5.21 -12.55 14.11
CA SER A 21 -4.08 -11.64 13.84
C SER A 21 -2.89 -11.90 14.76
N ILE A 22 -3.15 -12.14 16.05
CA ILE A 22 -2.13 -12.49 17.04
C ILE A 22 -1.51 -13.85 16.71
N GLU A 23 -2.34 -14.85 16.43
CA GLU A 23 -1.89 -16.18 16.07
C GLU A 23 -1.01 -16.15 14.81
N PHE A 24 -1.49 -15.51 13.74
CA PHE A 24 -0.74 -15.37 12.51
C PHE A 24 0.59 -14.63 12.73
N SER A 25 0.57 -13.53 13.50
CA SER A 25 1.77 -12.76 13.81
C SER A 25 2.82 -13.60 14.54
N ASN A 26 2.41 -14.40 15.52
CA ASN A 26 3.33 -15.30 16.23
C ASN A 26 3.90 -16.40 15.30
N ASN A 27 3.08 -16.92 14.40
CA ASN A 27 3.51 -17.97 13.46
C ASN A 27 4.55 -17.48 12.46
N ILE A 28 4.45 -16.24 11.97
CA ILE A 28 5.38 -15.71 10.96
C ILE A 28 6.71 -15.20 11.54
N ILE A 29 6.82 -14.97 12.87
CA ILE A 29 8.06 -14.49 13.50
C ILE A 29 9.25 -15.37 13.14
N LYS A 30 9.08 -16.69 13.17
CA LYS A 30 10.15 -17.63 12.85
C LYS A 30 10.68 -17.43 11.43
N THR A 31 9.82 -17.19 10.49
CA THR A 31 10.18 -16.88 9.09
C THR A 31 10.85 -15.52 8.99
N LEU A 32 10.29 -14.49 9.64
CA LEU A 32 10.82 -13.13 9.62
C LEU A 32 12.17 -13.02 10.29
N SER A 33 12.41 -13.72 11.41
CA SER A 33 13.70 -13.73 12.10
C SER A 33 14.83 -14.34 11.27
N GLY A 34 14.49 -15.24 10.33
CA GLY A 34 15.44 -15.81 9.36
C GLY A 34 15.69 -14.91 8.15
N PHE A 35 14.88 -13.89 7.93
CA PHE A 35 14.97 -13.00 6.77
C PHE A 35 16.09 -11.96 6.95
N LYS A 36 17.14 -12.07 6.15
CA LYS A 36 18.38 -11.27 6.31
C LYS A 36 18.61 -10.23 5.23
N ASN A 37 17.72 -10.10 4.25
CA ASN A 37 17.92 -9.15 3.16
C ASN A 37 17.59 -7.72 3.60
N LYS A 38 18.62 -6.94 3.91
CA LYS A 38 18.51 -5.54 4.38
C LYS A 38 18.00 -4.57 3.31
N ASN A 39 18.02 -4.98 2.04
CA ASN A 39 17.52 -4.15 0.92
C ASN A 39 16.00 -4.29 0.72
N ILE A 40 15.34 -5.21 1.44
CA ILE A 40 13.90 -5.40 1.38
C ILE A 40 13.28 -4.96 2.70
N GLU A 41 12.32 -4.04 2.63
CA GLU A 41 11.49 -3.66 3.77
C GLU A 41 10.11 -4.32 3.64
N ILE A 42 9.72 -5.04 4.68
CA ILE A 42 8.40 -5.67 4.77
C ILE A 42 7.49 -4.75 5.58
N ILE A 43 6.31 -4.43 5.02
CA ILE A 43 5.30 -3.59 5.66
C ILE A 43 4.02 -4.43 5.80
N ILE A 44 3.53 -4.60 7.02
CA ILE A 44 2.29 -5.32 7.30
C ILE A 44 1.21 -4.32 7.69
N CYS A 45 0.06 -4.36 7.00
CA CYS A 45 -1.07 -3.46 7.24
C CYS A 45 -2.27 -4.25 7.77
N PRO A 46 -2.36 -4.50 9.08
CA PRO A 46 -3.51 -5.16 9.71
C PRO A 46 -4.72 -4.22 9.82
N THR A 47 -5.86 -4.74 10.29
CA THR A 47 -7.00 -3.90 10.68
C THR A 47 -6.65 -3.01 11.89
N TYR A 48 -7.37 -1.91 12.08
CA TYR A 48 -7.13 -1.00 13.21
C TYR A 48 -7.18 -1.70 14.56
N MET A 49 -8.14 -2.62 14.74
CA MET A 49 -8.29 -3.36 16.01
C MET A 49 -7.09 -4.27 16.31
N SER A 50 -6.43 -4.75 15.27
CA SER A 50 -5.27 -5.65 15.40
C SER A 50 -3.94 -4.91 15.41
N LEU A 51 -3.89 -3.66 14.93
CA LEU A 51 -2.66 -2.90 14.75
C LEU A 51 -1.81 -2.80 16.03
N PRO A 52 -2.34 -2.44 17.22
CA PRO A 52 -1.54 -2.38 18.45
C PRO A 52 -0.94 -3.73 18.86
N TYR A 53 -1.68 -4.80 18.67
CA TYR A 53 -1.21 -6.16 19.00
C TYR A 53 -0.13 -6.63 18.02
N CYS A 54 -0.35 -6.40 16.72
CA CYS A 54 0.66 -6.70 15.70
C CYS A 54 1.94 -5.89 15.92
N TYR A 55 1.82 -4.62 16.35
CA TYR A 55 2.97 -3.78 16.69
C TYR A 55 3.80 -4.39 17.81
N GLN A 56 3.18 -4.81 18.91
CA GLN A 56 3.88 -5.45 20.03
C GLN A 56 4.64 -6.71 19.62
N ILE A 57 4.10 -7.47 18.67
CA ILE A 57 4.66 -8.76 18.25
C ILE A 57 5.69 -8.59 17.14
N LEU A 58 5.44 -7.73 16.17
CA LEU A 58 6.15 -7.71 14.87
C LEU A 58 7.09 -6.52 14.66
N SER A 59 6.98 -5.43 15.44
CA SER A 59 7.72 -4.18 15.17
C SER A 59 9.25 -4.31 15.19
N SER A 60 9.79 -5.35 15.83
CA SER A 60 11.23 -5.65 15.79
C SER A 60 11.69 -6.34 14.51
N PHE A 61 10.78 -6.81 13.66
CA PHE A 61 11.07 -7.61 12.48
C PHE A 61 10.64 -6.91 11.19
N VAL A 62 9.53 -6.18 11.22
CA VAL A 62 8.92 -5.53 10.06
C VAL A 62 8.39 -4.16 10.43
N LYS A 63 8.03 -3.38 9.42
CA LYS A 63 7.30 -2.13 9.59
C LYS A 63 5.80 -2.39 9.61
N LEU A 64 5.06 -1.59 10.41
CA LEU A 64 3.61 -1.65 10.45
C LEU A 64 3.01 -0.49 9.66
N GLY A 65 1.88 -0.74 9.03
CA GLY A 65 1.09 0.26 8.33
C GLY A 65 -0.39 0.17 8.71
N ALA A 66 -1.11 1.27 8.58
CA ALA A 66 -2.56 1.29 8.66
C ALA A 66 -3.19 1.17 7.27
N GLN A 67 -4.43 0.68 7.21
CA GLN A 67 -5.15 0.51 5.93
C GLN A 67 -5.84 1.78 5.44
N ASN A 68 -5.95 2.82 6.28
CA ASN A 68 -6.56 4.11 6.00
C ASN A 68 -6.34 5.07 7.18
N ILE A 69 -6.74 6.34 7.04
CA ILE A 69 -7.02 7.32 8.12
C ILE A 69 -8.19 8.20 7.72
N SER A 70 -8.72 8.97 8.67
CA SER A 70 -9.74 9.98 8.40
C SER A 70 -9.17 11.14 7.56
N HIS A 71 -10.04 11.81 6.82
CA HIS A 71 -9.73 13.03 6.07
C HIS A 71 -10.12 14.31 6.82
N THR A 72 -10.49 14.17 8.10
CA THR A 72 -10.85 15.32 8.95
C THR A 72 -9.61 15.95 9.55
N ASP A 73 -9.61 17.27 9.65
CA ASP A 73 -8.45 18.06 10.10
C ASP A 73 -8.20 17.95 11.63
N ASP A 74 -9.17 17.42 12.36
CA ASP A 74 -9.10 17.37 13.80
C ASP A 74 -8.34 16.13 14.29
N VAL A 75 -7.34 16.38 15.10
CA VAL A 75 -6.63 15.33 15.86
C VAL A 75 -7.59 14.69 16.87
N ASN A 76 -8.47 15.51 17.46
CA ASN A 76 -9.54 15.12 18.35
C ASN A 76 -10.81 15.87 17.91
N GLY A 77 -11.91 15.17 17.66
CA GLY A 77 -13.10 15.82 17.14
C GLY A 77 -14.37 15.00 17.20
N SER A 78 -15.48 15.64 16.81
CA SER A 78 -16.81 15.03 16.80
C SER A 78 -17.03 14.20 15.53
N PHE A 79 -16.17 13.21 15.31
CA PHE A 79 -16.20 12.30 14.15
C PHE A 79 -16.29 10.85 14.63
N THR A 80 -17.47 10.48 15.09
CA THR A 80 -17.73 9.14 15.66
C THR A 80 -17.37 8.03 14.65
N GLY A 81 -16.45 7.15 15.07
CA GLY A 81 -16.00 6.01 14.28
C GLY A 81 -14.77 6.27 13.41
N GLU A 82 -14.33 7.51 13.26
CA GLU A 82 -13.12 7.86 12.49
C GLU A 82 -11.84 7.64 13.30
N ILE A 83 -10.78 7.31 12.57
CA ILE A 83 -9.43 7.11 13.13
C ILE A 83 -8.50 8.15 12.51
N SER A 84 -7.95 9.04 13.35
CA SER A 84 -7.02 10.08 12.89
C SER A 84 -5.61 9.54 12.65
N ALA A 85 -4.80 10.30 11.90
CA ALA A 85 -3.38 9.99 11.73
C ALA A 85 -2.66 9.93 13.09
N LYS A 86 -2.99 10.85 14.00
CA LYS A 86 -2.39 10.90 15.35
C LYS A 86 -2.67 9.61 16.16
N MET A 87 -3.88 9.04 16.05
CA MET A 87 -4.21 7.81 16.79
C MET A 87 -3.39 6.60 16.36
N ILE A 88 -2.94 6.55 15.10
CA ILE A 88 -2.16 5.43 14.59
C ILE A 88 -0.66 5.67 14.62
N SER A 89 -0.18 6.90 14.84
CA SER A 89 1.24 7.24 14.77
C SER A 89 2.11 6.50 15.79
N ASP A 90 1.53 6.05 16.89
CA ASP A 90 2.25 5.25 17.90
C ASP A 90 2.52 3.79 17.44
N TYR A 91 1.81 3.32 16.39
CA TYR A 91 1.83 1.92 15.97
C TYR A 91 2.18 1.71 14.51
N ALA A 92 2.08 2.73 13.66
CA ALA A 92 2.24 2.61 12.22
C ALA A 92 3.19 3.66 11.65
N GLU A 93 4.17 3.21 10.87
CA GLU A 93 5.09 4.07 10.13
C GLU A 93 4.58 4.35 8.70
N TYR A 94 3.58 3.60 8.25
CA TYR A 94 2.99 3.69 6.91
C TYR A 94 1.47 3.73 6.96
N VAL A 95 0.85 4.25 5.90
CA VAL A 95 -0.60 4.18 5.72
C VAL A 95 -0.97 4.04 4.24
N ILE A 96 -1.88 3.12 3.94
CA ILE A 96 -2.47 2.97 2.60
C ILE A 96 -3.57 4.01 2.42
N LEU A 97 -3.51 4.80 1.35
CA LEU A 97 -4.49 5.85 1.05
C LEU A 97 -5.02 5.70 -0.36
N GLY A 98 -6.33 5.80 -0.52
CA GLY A 98 -6.99 5.77 -1.83
C GLY A 98 -6.98 4.40 -2.50
N HIS A 99 -6.91 3.31 -1.72
CA HIS A 99 -7.04 1.95 -2.25
C HIS A 99 -8.30 1.81 -3.11
N SER A 100 -8.21 1.06 -4.22
CA SER A 100 -9.29 0.91 -5.20
C SER A 100 -10.63 0.51 -4.57
N GLU A 101 -10.65 -0.34 -3.56
CA GLU A 101 -11.87 -0.73 -2.84
C GLU A 101 -12.52 0.47 -2.16
N ARG A 102 -11.75 1.40 -1.59
CA ARG A 102 -12.29 2.60 -0.95
C ARG A 102 -12.83 3.59 -1.97
N ARG A 103 -12.14 3.76 -3.09
CA ARG A 103 -12.61 4.59 -4.22
C ARG A 103 -13.94 4.07 -4.77
N ASN A 104 -14.02 2.75 -4.98
CA ASN A 104 -15.17 2.13 -5.64
C ASN A 104 -16.37 1.92 -4.69
N HIS A 105 -16.15 1.50 -3.46
CA HIS A 105 -17.24 1.16 -2.53
C HIS A 105 -17.62 2.29 -1.57
N LEU A 106 -16.69 3.20 -1.28
CA LEU A 106 -16.88 4.28 -0.32
C LEU A 106 -16.80 5.67 -0.97
N ASN A 107 -16.72 5.75 -2.31
CA ASN A 107 -16.67 6.98 -3.09
C ASN A 107 -15.55 7.94 -2.65
N GLU A 108 -14.42 7.41 -2.20
CA GLU A 108 -13.28 8.21 -1.74
C GLU A 108 -12.68 8.99 -2.92
N LYS A 109 -12.59 10.31 -2.78
CA LYS A 109 -12.15 11.23 -3.84
C LYS A 109 -10.65 11.53 -3.72
N ASN A 110 -10.04 11.96 -4.82
CA ASN A 110 -8.63 12.38 -4.83
C ASN A 110 -8.37 13.54 -3.85
N SER A 111 -9.32 14.46 -3.66
CA SER A 111 -9.23 15.55 -2.67
C SER A 111 -9.16 15.02 -1.23
N ASP A 112 -9.91 13.96 -0.92
CA ASP A 112 -9.89 13.35 0.41
C ASP A 112 -8.56 12.64 0.65
N ILE A 113 -8.06 11.95 -0.37
CA ILE A 113 -6.77 11.28 -0.34
C ILE A 113 -5.63 12.29 -0.14
N ASN A 114 -5.69 13.43 -0.81
CA ASN A 114 -4.70 14.49 -0.63
C ASN A 114 -4.71 15.05 0.81
N LYS A 115 -5.89 15.27 1.41
CA LYS A 115 -6.00 15.66 2.82
C LYS A 115 -5.38 14.61 3.75
N LYS A 116 -5.77 13.35 3.58
CA LYS A 116 -5.19 12.23 4.35
C LYS A 116 -3.68 12.15 4.22
N ARG A 117 -3.15 12.35 3.01
CA ARG A 117 -1.71 12.42 2.78
C ARG A 117 -1.05 13.52 3.61
N LEU A 118 -1.63 14.73 3.63
CA LEU A 118 -1.09 15.84 4.41
C LEU A 118 -1.07 15.51 5.92
N PHE A 119 -2.18 14.95 6.44
CA PHE A 119 -2.24 14.56 7.87
C PHE A 119 -1.29 13.43 8.21
N SER A 120 -1.08 12.48 7.30
CA SER A 120 -0.07 11.42 7.49
C SER A 120 1.32 12.02 7.66
N ILE A 121 1.72 12.91 6.76
CA ILE A 121 3.04 13.54 6.79
C ILE A 121 3.23 14.41 8.05
N GLN A 122 2.21 15.15 8.47
CA GLN A 122 2.22 15.95 9.69
C GLN A 122 2.41 15.11 10.96
N ASN A 123 2.02 13.84 10.92
CA ASN A 123 2.18 12.88 12.01
C ASN A 123 3.30 11.85 11.76
N GLU A 124 4.26 12.19 10.89
CA GLU A 124 5.45 11.37 10.58
C GLU A 124 5.13 9.97 10.04
N ILE A 125 3.95 9.79 9.42
CA ILE A 125 3.52 8.54 8.79
C ILE A 125 3.74 8.67 7.29
N ASN A 126 4.37 7.66 6.68
CA ASN A 126 4.65 7.62 5.24
C ASN A 126 3.39 7.17 4.46
N PRO A 127 2.77 8.01 3.65
CA PRO A 127 1.60 7.62 2.87
C PRO A 127 1.99 6.79 1.64
N ILE A 128 1.26 5.68 1.41
CA ILE A 128 1.28 4.87 0.21
C ILE A 128 0.05 5.25 -0.59
N ILE A 129 0.22 6.01 -1.67
CA ILE A 129 -0.90 6.54 -2.47
C ILE A 129 -1.27 5.54 -3.54
N CYS A 130 -2.47 4.97 -3.46
CA CYS A 130 -2.99 4.04 -4.45
C CYS A 130 -3.69 4.78 -5.60
N VAL A 131 -3.34 4.41 -6.82
CA VAL A 131 -3.96 4.87 -8.07
C VAL A 131 -4.22 3.68 -8.98
N GLY A 132 -5.26 3.77 -9.80
CA GLY A 132 -5.59 2.70 -10.72
C GLY A 132 -6.86 2.99 -11.51
N GLU A 133 -6.92 2.47 -12.72
CA GLU A 133 -8.05 2.58 -13.62
C GLU A 133 -8.85 1.28 -13.68
N ASP A 134 -10.13 1.42 -14.00
CA ASP A 134 -11.01 0.28 -14.27
C ASP A 134 -10.92 -0.19 -15.74
N THR A 135 -11.65 -1.27 -16.04
CA THR A 135 -11.71 -1.86 -17.39
C THR A 135 -12.22 -0.88 -18.45
N ASN A 136 -13.19 -0.02 -18.11
CA ASN A 136 -13.79 0.91 -19.07
C ASN A 136 -12.80 2.00 -19.46
N VAL A 137 -12.11 2.55 -18.48
CA VAL A 137 -11.05 3.56 -18.70
C VAL A 137 -9.90 2.94 -19.49
N ARG A 138 -9.49 1.71 -19.15
CA ARG A 138 -8.42 1.01 -19.87
C ARG A 138 -8.75 0.79 -21.34
N ASN A 139 -9.96 0.31 -21.64
CA ASN A 139 -10.43 0.01 -23.00
C ASN A 139 -10.70 1.28 -23.83
N SER A 140 -10.82 2.44 -23.21
CA SER A 140 -11.05 3.72 -23.90
C SER A 140 -9.76 4.44 -24.31
N ASP A 141 -8.59 3.84 -24.07
CA ASP A 141 -7.25 4.44 -24.27
C ASP A 141 -7.01 5.77 -23.53
N LYS A 142 -7.85 6.06 -22.50
CA LYS A 142 -7.76 7.28 -21.67
C LYS A 142 -7.05 7.04 -20.33
N HIS A 143 -6.49 5.86 -20.13
CA HIS A 143 -5.92 5.45 -18.84
C HIS A 143 -4.75 6.35 -18.40
N ILE A 144 -3.93 6.82 -19.33
CA ILE A 144 -2.80 7.72 -19.01
C ILE A 144 -3.31 9.06 -18.47
N ASP A 145 -4.27 9.71 -19.14
CA ASP A 145 -4.82 10.99 -18.68
C ASP A 145 -5.59 10.82 -17.36
N PHE A 146 -6.32 9.72 -17.21
CA PHE A 146 -7.03 9.38 -15.99
C PHE A 146 -6.08 9.21 -14.80
N LEU A 147 -5.04 8.40 -14.95
CA LEU A 147 -4.04 8.16 -13.90
C LEU A 147 -3.24 9.43 -13.58
N LYS A 148 -2.91 10.23 -14.59
CA LYS A 148 -2.28 11.54 -14.43
C LYS A 148 -3.14 12.49 -13.59
N GLY A 149 -4.46 12.47 -13.80
CA GLY A 149 -5.43 13.19 -12.98
C GLY A 149 -5.43 12.70 -11.53
N GLN A 150 -5.59 11.39 -11.30
CA GLN A 150 -5.54 10.81 -9.96
C GLN A 150 -4.24 11.18 -9.22
N LEU A 151 -3.09 11.05 -9.87
CA LEU A 151 -1.78 11.36 -9.30
C LEU A 151 -1.68 12.83 -8.90
N LYS A 152 -1.98 13.76 -9.82
CA LYS A 152 -1.86 15.21 -9.57
C LYS A 152 -2.83 15.73 -8.51
N GLU A 153 -4.04 15.20 -8.46
CA GLU A 153 -5.04 15.62 -7.48
C GLU A 153 -4.81 15.01 -6.10
N SER A 154 -4.27 13.79 -6.03
CA SER A 154 -3.96 13.12 -4.76
C SER A 154 -2.62 13.58 -4.17
N ILE A 155 -1.71 14.13 -4.99
CA ILE A 155 -0.36 14.57 -4.59
C ILE A 155 -0.12 15.98 -5.10
N THR A 156 -0.66 16.98 -4.39
CA THR A 156 -0.65 18.38 -4.82
C THR A 156 0.61 19.16 -4.46
N SER A 157 1.42 18.65 -3.54
CA SER A 157 2.63 19.32 -3.09
C SER A 157 3.83 18.40 -3.13
N ASP A 158 5.00 18.97 -3.25
CA ASP A 158 6.22 18.21 -3.20
C ASP A 158 6.58 17.79 -1.77
N TYR A 159 6.96 16.54 -1.60
CA TYR A 159 7.48 15.96 -0.36
C TYR A 159 8.45 14.83 -0.71
N LYS A 160 9.35 14.53 0.21
CA LYS A 160 10.35 13.47 0.02
C LYS A 160 9.74 12.09 0.22
N ASN A 161 10.39 11.07 -0.33
CA ASN A 161 10.04 9.65 -0.15
C ASN A 161 8.61 9.33 -0.57
N LYS A 162 8.18 9.85 -1.72
CA LYS A 162 6.86 9.51 -2.30
C LYS A 162 6.78 8.02 -2.60
N ILE A 163 5.65 7.42 -2.21
CA ILE A 163 5.35 6.02 -2.50
C ILE A 163 4.00 5.96 -3.21
N VAL A 164 4.01 5.45 -4.43
CA VAL A 164 2.82 5.30 -5.28
C VAL A 164 2.59 3.83 -5.56
N ALA A 165 1.39 3.32 -5.26
CA ALA A 165 0.95 1.97 -5.57
C ALA A 165 0.00 2.00 -6.77
N TYR A 166 0.39 1.36 -7.86
CA TYR A 166 -0.46 1.19 -9.04
C TYR A 166 -1.29 -0.08 -8.92
N GLU A 167 -2.59 0.11 -8.90
CA GLU A 167 -3.61 -0.93 -8.75
C GLU A 167 -4.46 -1.00 -10.02
N PRO A 168 -4.07 -1.76 -11.07
CA PRO A 168 -4.95 -1.97 -12.22
C PRO A 168 -6.21 -2.70 -11.77
N VAL A 169 -7.33 -1.96 -11.56
CA VAL A 169 -8.55 -2.48 -10.93
C VAL A 169 -9.09 -3.69 -11.70
N TRP A 170 -8.93 -3.67 -13.02
CA TRP A 170 -9.31 -4.76 -13.92
C TRP A 170 -8.50 -6.06 -13.73
N ALA A 171 -7.34 -5.97 -13.09
CA ALA A 171 -6.47 -7.13 -12.80
C ALA A 171 -6.53 -7.57 -11.32
N ILE A 172 -7.17 -6.79 -10.41
CA ILE A 172 -7.23 -7.12 -9.00
C ILE A 172 -8.24 -8.24 -8.76
N GLY A 173 -7.81 -9.31 -8.07
CA GLY A 173 -8.70 -10.42 -7.69
C GLY A 173 -9.20 -11.29 -8.83
N THR A 174 -8.79 -11.01 -10.06
CA THR A 174 -9.22 -11.79 -11.26
C THR A 174 -8.30 -12.94 -11.60
N GLY A 175 -7.14 -13.05 -10.93
CA GLY A 175 -6.07 -13.97 -11.28
C GLY A 175 -5.33 -13.59 -12.58
N LYS A 176 -5.74 -12.50 -13.26
CA LYS A 176 -5.05 -11.97 -14.43
C LYS A 176 -3.98 -10.99 -13.96
N ASN A 177 -2.78 -11.14 -14.49
CA ASN A 177 -1.69 -10.22 -14.23
C ASN A 177 -1.72 -9.07 -15.25
N CYS A 178 -1.32 -7.89 -14.83
CA CYS A 178 -0.99 -6.83 -15.76
C CYS A 178 0.37 -7.13 -16.41
N ASP A 179 0.48 -7.01 -17.73
CA ASP A 179 1.73 -7.20 -18.44
C ASP A 179 2.79 -6.24 -17.89
N LEU A 180 4.03 -6.72 -17.74
CA LEU A 180 5.13 -5.95 -17.16
C LEU A 180 5.35 -4.61 -17.87
N ASP A 181 5.27 -4.59 -19.21
CA ASP A 181 5.46 -3.38 -20.01
C ASP A 181 4.42 -2.29 -19.66
N LYS A 182 3.16 -2.69 -19.42
CA LYS A 182 2.11 -1.77 -18.99
C LYS A 182 2.35 -1.21 -17.58
N VAL A 183 2.91 -2.02 -16.70
CA VAL A 183 3.30 -1.59 -15.34
C VAL A 183 4.45 -0.59 -15.42
N ILE A 184 5.46 -0.87 -16.26
CA ILE A 184 6.59 0.02 -16.51
C ILE A 184 6.14 1.36 -17.12
N GLU A 185 5.17 1.34 -18.02
CA GLU A 185 4.58 2.57 -18.61
C GLU A 185 4.06 3.50 -17.49
N ILE A 186 3.31 2.96 -16.54
CA ILE A 186 2.74 3.75 -15.44
C ILE A 186 3.81 4.17 -14.41
N SER A 187 4.83 3.33 -14.21
CA SER A 187 5.99 3.70 -13.38
C SER A 187 6.70 4.93 -13.99
N ASN A 188 6.98 4.90 -15.30
CA ASN A 188 7.62 6.00 -16.00
C ASN A 188 6.76 7.27 -15.96
N LEU A 189 5.45 7.15 -16.16
CA LEU A 189 4.53 8.28 -15.98
C LEU A 189 4.65 8.88 -14.58
N THR A 190 4.61 8.04 -13.53
CA THR A 190 4.69 8.48 -12.13
C THR A 190 6.00 9.20 -11.84
N LYS A 191 7.13 8.62 -12.24
CA LYS A 191 8.46 9.20 -12.06
C LYS A 191 8.64 10.50 -12.84
N SER A 192 8.05 10.61 -14.01
CA SER A 192 8.08 11.85 -14.82
C SER A 192 7.29 13.00 -14.18
N LEU A 193 6.26 12.71 -13.40
CA LEU A 193 5.42 13.72 -12.73
C LEU A 193 6.00 14.24 -11.42
N PHE A 194 6.76 13.41 -10.70
CA PHE A 194 7.19 13.74 -9.35
C PHE A 194 8.71 13.80 -9.20
N ALA A 195 9.39 12.70 -9.32
CA ALA A 195 10.85 12.58 -9.35
C ALA A 195 11.26 11.11 -9.54
N GLU A 196 12.49 10.88 -10.00
CA GLU A 196 13.06 9.54 -10.18
C GLU A 196 13.19 8.73 -8.88
N ASP A 197 13.23 9.38 -7.72
CA ASP A 197 13.31 8.76 -6.40
C ASP A 197 11.93 8.37 -5.82
N THR A 198 10.84 8.62 -6.56
CA THR A 198 9.51 8.14 -6.19
C THR A 198 9.48 6.62 -6.22
N ALA A 199 9.20 5.98 -5.09
CA ALA A 199 9.05 4.54 -5.03
C ALA A 199 7.74 4.10 -5.70
N PHE A 200 7.83 3.20 -6.66
CA PHE A 200 6.69 2.71 -7.42
C PHE A 200 6.39 1.25 -7.08
N ILE A 201 5.16 0.98 -6.67
CA ILE A 201 4.67 -0.31 -6.21
C ILE A 201 3.67 -0.86 -7.20
N TYR A 202 3.81 -2.12 -7.59
CA TYR A 202 2.77 -2.83 -8.31
C TYR A 202 1.80 -3.50 -7.31
N GLY A 203 0.54 -3.09 -7.35
CA GLY A 203 -0.55 -3.53 -6.47
C GLY A 203 -1.60 -4.44 -7.13
N GLY A 204 -1.29 -5.04 -8.27
CA GLY A 204 -2.16 -6.02 -8.92
C GLY A 204 -2.01 -7.42 -8.34
N SER A 205 -2.49 -8.44 -9.08
CA SER A 205 -2.40 -9.85 -8.67
C SER A 205 -0.96 -10.34 -8.70
N VAL A 206 -0.31 -10.36 -7.54
CA VAL A 206 1.05 -10.88 -7.36
C VAL A 206 0.95 -12.24 -6.65
N ASN A 207 1.74 -13.21 -7.11
CA ASN A 207 1.88 -14.54 -6.51
C ASN A 207 3.34 -15.01 -6.57
N LYS A 208 3.61 -16.21 -6.02
CA LYS A 208 4.97 -16.78 -5.97
C LYS A 208 5.63 -16.98 -7.34
N ASP A 209 4.81 -17.15 -8.39
CA ASP A 209 5.30 -17.49 -9.73
C ASP A 209 5.70 -16.24 -10.52
N ASN A 210 5.04 -15.08 -10.27
CA ASN A 210 5.25 -13.83 -11.00
C ASN A 210 6.00 -12.73 -10.23
N ILE A 211 6.14 -12.86 -8.90
CA ILE A 211 6.76 -11.84 -8.05
C ILE A 211 8.19 -11.48 -8.50
N LYS A 212 8.94 -12.48 -8.99
CA LYS A 212 10.33 -12.28 -9.43
C LYS A 212 10.41 -11.38 -10.64
N ASP A 213 9.49 -11.50 -11.59
CA ASP A 213 9.48 -10.73 -12.82
C ASP A 213 9.31 -9.24 -12.52
N TYR A 214 8.37 -8.91 -11.62
CA TYR A 214 8.18 -7.52 -11.19
C TYR A 214 9.36 -6.97 -10.38
N LEU A 215 9.87 -7.73 -9.40
CA LEU A 215 10.98 -7.27 -8.55
C LEU A 215 12.33 -7.21 -9.28
N SER A 216 12.48 -7.92 -10.41
CA SER A 216 13.69 -7.85 -11.24
C SER A 216 13.75 -6.60 -12.11
N SER A 217 12.64 -5.86 -12.25
CA SER A 217 12.62 -4.61 -13.00
C SER A 217 13.16 -3.45 -12.14
N ASP A 218 14.05 -2.64 -12.72
CA ASP A 218 14.55 -1.41 -12.09
C ASP A 218 13.46 -0.31 -11.98
N SER A 219 12.38 -0.45 -12.75
CA SER A 219 11.26 0.47 -12.75
C SER A 219 10.27 0.23 -11.60
N ILE A 220 10.32 -0.95 -10.95
CA ILE A 220 9.39 -1.36 -9.91
C ILE A 220 10.14 -1.54 -8.60
N ASP A 221 9.82 -0.72 -7.63
CA ASP A 221 10.51 -0.71 -6.32
C ASP A 221 9.85 -1.65 -5.31
N ALA A 222 8.60 -2.08 -5.57
CA ALA A 222 7.87 -2.94 -4.65
C ALA A 222 6.70 -3.69 -5.31
N VAL A 223 6.19 -4.66 -4.57
CA VAL A 223 4.92 -5.32 -4.85
C VAL A 223 4.02 -5.30 -3.62
N SER A 224 2.72 -5.15 -3.85
CA SER A 224 1.71 -5.32 -2.81
C SER A 224 1.08 -6.70 -2.95
N TYR A 225 1.17 -7.51 -1.90
CA TYR A 225 0.61 -8.85 -1.85
C TYR A 225 -0.68 -8.87 -1.02
N THR A 226 -1.76 -9.37 -1.60
CA THR A 226 -3.10 -9.31 -0.98
C THR A 226 -3.70 -10.68 -0.64
N HIS A 227 -3.00 -11.79 -0.92
CA HIS A 227 -3.52 -13.14 -0.68
C HIS A 227 -2.88 -13.80 0.54
N LEU A 228 -3.22 -13.33 1.74
CA LEU A 228 -2.97 -14.07 2.97
C LEU A 228 -4.25 -14.84 3.34
N ARG A 229 -4.34 -16.11 2.95
CA ARG A 229 -5.33 -17.03 3.50
C ARG A 229 -4.71 -17.71 4.71
N ALA A 230 -5.41 -17.67 5.85
CA ALA A 230 -4.99 -18.33 7.09
C ALA A 230 -4.78 -19.86 6.97
N HIS A 231 -5.19 -20.47 5.84
CA HIS A 231 -5.12 -21.90 5.59
C HIS A 231 -3.92 -22.37 4.76
N GLU A 232 -3.06 -21.48 4.24
CA GLU A 232 -1.89 -21.90 3.44
C GLU A 232 -0.63 -22.18 4.27
N THR A 233 -0.68 -22.04 5.60
CA THR A 233 0.46 -22.33 6.50
C THR A 233 0.50 -23.78 7.01
N ASN A 234 -0.46 -24.64 6.63
CA ASN A 234 -0.50 -26.04 7.03
C ASN A 234 -0.02 -26.96 5.90
N GLY A 235 1.26 -26.86 5.57
CA GLY A 235 1.83 -27.80 4.61
C GLY A 235 3.29 -27.52 4.26
N TYR A 236 4.16 -27.71 5.24
CA TYR A 236 5.54 -28.20 5.02
C TYR A 236 6.15 -28.52 6.41
#